data_68f4d10821cb851f07e87ae9d774e8b7
#
_entry.id   68f4d10821cb851f07e87ae9d774e8b7
#
_cell.length_a   1.000
_cell.length_b   1.000
_cell.length_c   1.000
_cell.angle_alpha   90.00
_cell.angle_beta   90.00
_cell.angle_gamma   90.00
#
_symmetry.space_group_name_H-M   'P 1'
#
loop_
_entity.id
_entity.type
_entity.pdbx_description
1 polymer ?
#
loop_
_entity_poly.entity_id
_entity_poly.type
_entity_poly.pdbx_seq_one_letter_code
_entity_poly.pdbx_strand_id
1 'polypeptide(L)'
;MRSNSAMRSTRAARHGSGPAAPALAMLAAGALLLAGCGSSGDGESSDPPSGTDPSESPSASDGPGPSESPSESPTDAGEEPDDDALAWGPTAQDVAEATEQAAGMTPEEVAGQVIIARYPGTDPAAAADELTQYHLGGLVLFSDNIDSLDQVVATSEAVQDAQADLGRDWPAILSVDNEGGTVQRLSADTGPWTSFPEFMAAGAANDPEVTRAATEGMATELRASGLNFDFAPVADVTIGPTDAAIGTRSAGGDPQLVADTVASAVEGFTDGAVVSSLKHFPGHGGLTVDSHQGLPVQDAPADELGSDDLVPFQAGVDAGAGTVMIGHIAVDAWDPGVPASLSPAAYEHLREDLGFTGVAITDGLDMGALTNSYTPDQIAIMSLQAGADLLLGPTAVAAAHQGIVDALADGSLPRDRVNEAAGRVIALMRWQQAAAETAGAVGPEESAAGAQASEDLSRAAITQVAGECGVTLAGPRVHVHGGSVPDWDAFTAAAQDAGLEVVPLEEPADTEIRLLTSDSPSGTGDVVVTLDGPWLLDGNDAPVQLAAYGHTTGTFEALADVLVGAQDAPG
;
A
#
# COMPACT_ATOMS: atom_id res chain seq x y z
N MET A 1 -49.34 -7.24 42.04
CA MET A 1 -48.54 -7.24 43.28
C MET A 1 -47.26 -6.49 42.94
N ARG A 2 -47.18 -5.19 43.22
CA ARG A 2 -46.52 -4.53 44.40
C ARG A 2 -45.05 -4.98 44.49
N SER A 3 -43.99 -4.14 44.45
CA SER A 3 -43.79 -2.75 44.90
C SER A 3 -42.42 -2.27 44.39
N ASN A 4 -42.30 -1.12 43.85
CA ASN A 4 -41.70 0.14 44.34
C ASN A 4 -40.51 -0.01 45.31
N SER A 5 -39.37 0.61 44.96
CA SER A 5 -38.79 1.65 45.78
C SER A 5 -37.70 2.46 45.06
N ALA A 6 -37.93 3.76 45.07
CA ALA A 6 -37.03 4.84 44.69
C ALA A 6 -36.22 5.28 45.92
N MET A 7 -35.10 6.00 45.69
CA MET A 7 -34.64 7.21 46.41
C MET A 7 -33.21 7.55 46.04
N ARG A 8 -33.04 8.69 45.40
CA ARG A 8 -32.53 10.03 45.85
C ARG A 8 -31.02 10.09 46.03
N SER A 9 -30.35 10.83 45.17
CA SER A 9 -30.04 12.27 45.23
C SER A 9 -29.15 12.70 46.41
N THR A 10 -27.94 13.12 46.13
CA THR A 10 -27.33 14.33 46.74
C THR A 10 -26.28 14.99 45.86
N ARG A 11 -26.34 16.27 45.92
CA ARG A 11 -25.74 17.37 45.19
C ARG A 11 -24.60 17.99 46.05
N ALA A 12 -23.72 18.69 45.41
CA ALA A 12 -22.84 19.78 45.89
C ALA A 12 -21.33 19.47 45.75
N ALA A 13 -20.43 20.39 45.43
CA ALA A 13 -20.43 21.77 44.98
C ALA A 13 -18.97 22.13 44.61
N ARG A 14 -18.84 22.94 43.56
CA ARG A 14 -17.91 24.06 43.31
C ARG A 14 -16.62 24.23 44.13
N HIS A 15 -15.53 24.44 43.42
CA HIS A 15 -14.56 25.59 43.43
C HIS A 15 -13.33 25.11 42.64
N GLY A 16 -12.66 25.81 41.70
CA GLY A 16 -12.54 27.21 41.49
C GLY A 16 -11.15 27.42 40.84
N SER A 17 -11.16 27.90 39.63
CA SER A 17 -10.26 28.83 38.95
C SER A 17 -8.75 28.86 39.19
N GLY A 18 -7.98 28.86 38.07
CA GLY A 18 -6.73 29.58 37.89
C GLY A 18 -5.98 29.11 36.65
N PRO A 19 -5.66 30.01 35.69
CA PRO A 19 -4.97 29.61 34.46
C PRO A 19 -3.46 29.55 34.71
N ALA A 20 -2.82 28.48 34.27
CA ALA A 20 -1.38 28.37 34.12
C ALA A 20 -1.00 28.60 32.66
N ALA A 21 -0.07 29.51 32.43
CA ALA A 21 0.48 29.86 31.14
C ALA A 21 1.30 28.72 30.53
N PRO A 22 1.37 28.61 29.20
CA PRO A 22 2.17 27.57 28.56
C PRO A 22 3.67 27.96 28.64
N ALA A 23 4.48 27.02 29.08
CA ALA A 23 5.92 27.05 28.93
C ALA A 23 6.27 26.62 27.50
N LEU A 24 6.91 27.52 26.77
CA LEU A 24 7.55 27.23 25.49
C LEU A 24 8.67 26.19 25.73
N ALA A 25 8.49 24.97 25.25
CA ALA A 25 9.58 24.04 25.09
C ALA A 25 10.07 24.15 23.63
N MET A 26 11.29 24.67 23.46
CA MET A 26 12.00 24.59 22.19
C MET A 26 12.34 23.11 21.93
N LEU A 27 11.74 22.53 20.92
CA LEU A 27 12.20 21.27 20.32
C LEU A 27 13.44 21.58 19.47
N ALA A 28 14.58 21.06 19.89
CA ALA A 28 15.75 20.94 19.04
C ALA A 28 15.51 19.70 18.14
N ALA A 29 15.32 19.91 16.84
CA ALA A 29 15.34 18.86 15.85
C ALA A 29 16.76 18.26 15.81
N GLY A 30 16.94 17.08 16.40
CA GLY A 30 18.13 16.26 16.23
C GLY A 30 17.94 15.41 14.98
N ALA A 31 18.65 15.75 13.90
CA ALA A 31 18.79 14.84 12.78
C ALA A 31 19.57 13.59 13.26
N LEU A 32 18.90 12.46 13.37
CA LEU A 32 19.54 11.17 13.52
C LEU A 32 20.17 10.81 12.17
N LEU A 33 21.48 10.91 12.07
CA LEU A 33 22.25 10.28 11.00
C LEU A 33 22.29 8.77 11.31
N LEU A 34 21.47 8.00 10.64
CA LEU A 34 21.58 6.54 10.60
C LEU A 34 22.88 6.17 9.88
N ALA A 35 23.87 5.71 10.65
CA ALA A 35 25.08 5.13 10.09
C ALA A 35 24.84 3.64 9.86
N GLY A 36 24.33 3.28 8.68
CA GLY A 36 24.20 1.88 8.26
C GLY A 36 25.58 1.22 8.08
N CYS A 37 25.67 -0.10 8.32
CA CYS A 37 26.85 -0.92 8.06
C CYS A 37 27.00 -1.22 6.55
N GLY A 38 27.29 -0.20 5.75
CA GLY A 38 27.57 -0.38 4.33
C GLY A 38 29.03 -0.73 4.06
N SER A 39 29.30 -1.81 3.33
CA SER A 39 30.67 -2.23 2.96
C SER A 39 31.23 -1.28 1.89
N SER A 40 32.25 -0.51 2.25
CA SER A 40 33.05 0.29 1.31
C SER A 40 34.07 -0.58 0.60
N GLY A 41 33.84 -0.85 -0.67
CA GLY A 41 34.86 -1.42 -1.58
C GLY A 41 35.86 -0.34 -2.00
N ASP A 42 37.13 -0.52 -1.65
CA ASP A 42 38.24 0.34 -2.08
C ASP A 42 38.48 0.20 -3.59
N GLY A 43 38.17 1.24 -4.35
CA GLY A 43 38.55 1.42 -5.75
C GLY A 43 39.60 2.52 -5.88
N GLU A 44 40.86 2.11 -6.13
CA GLU A 44 41.96 3.03 -6.40
C GLU A 44 41.74 3.89 -7.63
N SER A 45 41.87 5.20 -7.46
CA SER A 45 41.90 6.21 -8.52
C SER A 45 43.27 6.27 -9.19
N SER A 46 43.30 6.29 -10.51
CA SER A 46 44.43 6.82 -11.28
C SER A 46 43.92 7.64 -12.46
N ASP A 47 44.26 8.91 -12.43
CA ASP A 47 44.00 9.95 -13.42
C ASP A 47 44.73 9.72 -14.78
N PRO A 48 44.24 10.33 -15.91
CA PRO A 48 44.71 10.11 -17.24
C PRO A 48 45.79 11.11 -17.69
N PRO A 49 46.47 10.86 -18.82
CA PRO A 49 46.98 11.96 -19.63
C PRO A 49 46.37 12.04 -21.05
N SER A 50 46.12 13.26 -21.43
CA SER A 50 45.66 13.80 -22.70
C SER A 50 46.62 13.48 -23.87
N GLY A 51 46.04 13.41 -25.08
CA GLY A 51 46.82 13.80 -26.24
C GLY A 51 46.39 13.24 -27.61
N THR A 52 45.70 14.07 -28.37
CA THR A 52 45.81 14.31 -29.83
C THR A 52 45.42 13.27 -30.88
N ASP A 53 44.39 13.64 -31.66
CA ASP A 53 44.06 13.34 -33.06
C ASP A 53 45.23 13.66 -34.05
N PRO A 54 45.23 13.29 -35.36
CA PRO A 54 44.15 12.84 -36.25
C PRO A 54 44.56 11.84 -37.40
N SER A 55 43.49 11.42 -38.16
CA SER A 55 43.44 11.16 -39.62
C SER A 55 44.10 9.91 -40.23
N GLU A 56 43.33 9.16 -40.96
CA GLU A 56 43.27 8.92 -42.42
C GLU A 56 42.72 7.54 -42.77
N SER A 57 41.67 7.54 -43.59
CA SER A 57 41.34 6.40 -44.45
C SER A 57 42.29 6.34 -45.64
N PRO A 58 42.51 5.20 -46.31
CA PRO A 58 41.63 4.85 -47.42
C PRO A 58 41.45 3.33 -47.79
N SER A 59 40.30 3.09 -48.41
CA SER A 59 40.03 2.39 -49.70
C SER A 59 40.43 0.94 -49.96
N ALA A 60 39.35 0.14 -50.21
CA ALA A 60 39.02 -0.78 -51.30
C ALA A 60 39.92 -1.98 -51.65
N SER A 61 39.37 -3.18 -51.74
CA SER A 61 39.02 -3.88 -52.99
C SER A 61 38.60 -5.34 -52.78
N ASP A 62 37.54 -5.68 -53.53
CA ASP A 62 37.23 -6.95 -54.22
C ASP A 62 36.93 -8.25 -53.47
N GLY A 63 35.66 -8.73 -53.74
CA GLY A 63 35.10 -10.05 -53.50
C GLY A 63 35.65 -11.15 -54.45
N PRO A 64 34.98 -12.29 -54.72
CA PRO A 64 33.60 -12.69 -54.38
C PRO A 64 33.45 -14.17 -53.95
N GLY A 65 32.22 -14.54 -53.55
CA GLY A 65 31.63 -15.87 -53.79
C GLY A 65 31.04 -16.60 -52.60
N PRO A 66 30.04 -17.42 -52.81
CA PRO A 66 28.90 -17.57 -51.94
C PRO A 66 29.00 -18.75 -50.97
N SER A 67 28.41 -18.67 -49.80
CA SER A 67 28.04 -19.86 -49.01
C SER A 67 26.93 -19.58 -48.00
N GLU A 68 25.84 -20.27 -48.23
CA GLU A 68 24.87 -20.86 -47.31
C GLU A 68 24.35 -20.02 -46.13
N SER A 69 23.06 -19.74 -46.20
CA SER A 69 22.21 -19.29 -45.11
C SER A 69 22.15 -20.29 -43.95
N PRO A 70 22.31 -19.87 -42.72
CA PRO A 70 21.70 -20.56 -41.60
C PRO A 70 20.24 -20.09 -41.42
N SER A 71 19.39 -21.04 -41.23
CA SER A 71 17.99 -20.96 -40.80
C SER A 71 17.81 -19.91 -39.69
N GLU A 72 17.05 -18.87 -39.96
CA GLU A 72 16.51 -17.97 -38.94
C GLU A 72 15.54 -18.76 -38.08
N SER A 73 15.88 -18.92 -36.80
CA SER A 73 14.92 -19.18 -35.75
C SER A 73 14.03 -17.94 -35.60
N PRO A 74 12.73 -18.10 -35.33
CA PRO A 74 11.90 -16.94 -35.06
C PRO A 74 12.41 -16.26 -33.79
N THR A 75 12.93 -15.06 -33.94
CA THR A 75 13.08 -14.13 -32.84
C THR A 75 11.68 -13.81 -32.34
N ASP A 76 11.46 -14.11 -31.08
CA ASP A 76 10.38 -13.60 -30.26
C ASP A 76 10.35 -12.09 -30.47
N ALA A 77 9.36 -11.63 -31.21
CA ALA A 77 9.08 -10.21 -31.33
C ALA A 77 8.31 -9.84 -30.05
N GLY A 78 9.04 -9.44 -29.02
CA GLY A 78 8.44 -8.64 -27.97
C GLY A 78 7.73 -7.46 -28.64
N GLU A 79 6.44 -7.32 -28.42
CA GLU A 79 5.69 -6.14 -28.83
C GLU A 79 6.43 -4.93 -28.29
N GLU A 80 6.85 -4.02 -29.17
CA GLU A 80 7.36 -2.72 -28.74
C GLU A 80 6.22 -2.03 -27.98
N PRO A 81 6.52 -1.32 -26.87
CA PRO A 81 5.48 -0.60 -26.12
C PRO A 81 4.75 0.35 -27.08
N ASP A 82 3.41 0.38 -26.95
CA ASP A 82 2.55 1.26 -27.75
C ASP A 82 2.94 2.71 -27.44
N ASP A 83 3.54 3.39 -28.43
CA ASP A 83 4.02 4.79 -28.30
C ASP A 83 2.88 5.78 -27.92
N ASP A 84 1.60 5.35 -27.99
CA ASP A 84 0.41 6.15 -27.69
C ASP A 84 -0.19 5.82 -26.30
N ALA A 85 0.41 4.90 -25.51
CA ALA A 85 -0.07 4.54 -24.18
C ALA A 85 0.12 5.68 -23.18
N LEU A 86 -0.90 5.91 -22.34
CA LEU A 86 -0.80 6.79 -21.18
C LEU A 86 0.08 6.13 -20.11
N ALA A 87 0.66 6.90 -19.19
CA ALA A 87 1.54 6.38 -18.14
C ALA A 87 0.89 5.24 -17.31
N TRP A 88 -0.44 5.27 -17.12
CA TRP A 88 -1.21 4.28 -16.39
C TRP A 88 -1.78 3.12 -17.23
N GLY A 89 -1.31 2.95 -18.48
CA GLY A 89 -1.50 1.78 -19.32
C GLY A 89 -2.41 1.96 -20.53
N PRO A 90 -3.70 2.35 -20.44
CA PRO A 90 -4.58 2.55 -21.60
C PRO A 90 -4.11 3.68 -22.51
N THR A 91 -4.49 3.63 -23.80
CA THR A 91 -4.31 4.78 -24.70
C THR A 91 -5.41 5.83 -24.51
N ALA A 92 -5.16 7.06 -24.95
CA ALA A 92 -6.18 8.10 -24.97
C ALA A 92 -7.42 7.70 -25.82
N GLN A 93 -7.22 6.86 -26.83
CA GLN A 93 -8.29 6.31 -27.66
C GLN A 93 -9.13 5.31 -26.86
N ASP A 94 -8.53 4.41 -26.09
CA ASP A 94 -9.26 3.44 -25.24
C ASP A 94 -10.14 4.16 -24.24
N VAL A 95 -9.66 5.23 -23.62
CA VAL A 95 -10.44 6.05 -22.68
C VAL A 95 -11.62 6.73 -23.40
N ALA A 96 -11.41 7.25 -24.61
CA ALA A 96 -12.46 7.89 -25.39
C ALA A 96 -13.55 6.89 -25.83
N GLU A 97 -13.17 5.71 -26.31
CA GLU A 97 -14.08 4.63 -26.70
C GLU A 97 -14.88 4.11 -25.48
N ALA A 98 -14.23 3.92 -24.34
CA ALA A 98 -14.87 3.52 -23.09
C ALA A 98 -15.85 4.60 -22.58
N THR A 99 -15.52 5.89 -22.74
CA THR A 99 -16.40 7.01 -22.40
C THR A 99 -17.65 7.04 -23.30
N GLU A 100 -17.50 6.78 -24.62
CA GLU A 100 -18.64 6.65 -25.54
C GLU A 100 -19.52 5.44 -25.16
N GLN A 101 -18.92 4.33 -24.75
CA GLN A 101 -19.67 3.17 -24.24
C GLN A 101 -20.45 3.52 -22.98
N ALA A 102 -19.84 4.20 -22.01
CA ALA A 102 -20.50 4.67 -20.79
C ALA A 102 -21.67 5.62 -21.10
N ALA A 103 -21.54 6.47 -22.13
CA ALA A 103 -22.61 7.34 -22.59
C ALA A 103 -23.84 6.57 -23.14
N GLY A 104 -23.64 5.35 -23.62
CA GLY A 104 -24.70 4.43 -24.06
C GLY A 104 -25.44 3.70 -22.94
N MET A 105 -24.93 3.71 -21.71
CA MET A 105 -25.56 3.06 -20.54
C MET A 105 -26.82 3.80 -20.08
N THR A 106 -27.74 3.10 -19.42
CA THR A 106 -28.82 3.72 -18.67
C THR A 106 -28.30 4.52 -17.47
N PRO A 107 -29.07 5.43 -16.87
CA PRO A 107 -28.67 6.12 -15.64
C PRO A 107 -28.32 5.16 -14.50
N GLU A 108 -29.04 4.06 -14.35
CA GLU A 108 -28.82 3.04 -13.34
C GLU A 108 -27.50 2.27 -13.57
N GLU A 109 -27.22 1.90 -14.81
CA GLU A 109 -25.99 1.20 -15.17
C GLU A 109 -24.75 2.04 -14.95
N VAL A 110 -24.78 3.33 -15.37
CA VAL A 110 -23.61 4.21 -15.20
C VAL A 110 -23.41 4.63 -13.75
N ALA A 111 -24.50 4.76 -12.97
CA ALA A 111 -24.42 5.03 -11.54
C ALA A 111 -23.75 3.87 -10.77
N GLY A 112 -24.08 2.64 -11.13
CA GLY A 112 -23.43 1.46 -10.55
C GLY A 112 -21.98 1.28 -10.98
N GLN A 113 -21.66 1.58 -12.24
CA GLN A 113 -20.31 1.42 -12.80
C GLN A 113 -19.22 2.21 -12.05
N VAL A 114 -19.59 3.29 -11.37
CA VAL A 114 -18.67 4.14 -10.60
C VAL A 114 -18.66 3.81 -9.09
N ILE A 115 -19.20 2.64 -8.68
CA ILE A 115 -19.24 2.22 -7.28
C ILE A 115 -18.54 0.87 -7.11
N ILE A 116 -17.60 0.79 -6.14
CA ILE A 116 -17.11 -0.45 -5.53
C ILE A 116 -17.87 -0.62 -4.21
N ALA A 117 -18.62 -1.71 -4.06
CA ALA A 117 -19.41 -1.96 -2.86
C ALA A 117 -18.79 -3.03 -1.95
N ARG A 118 -19.19 -2.99 -0.68
CA ARG A 118 -19.02 -4.11 0.26
C ARG A 118 -20.20 -5.08 0.10
N TYR A 119 -19.97 -6.36 0.38
CA TYR A 119 -21.01 -7.38 0.46
C TYR A 119 -20.88 -8.19 1.75
N PRO A 120 -21.95 -8.80 2.26
CA PRO A 120 -21.90 -9.52 3.53
C PRO A 120 -21.47 -10.98 3.37
N GLY A 121 -20.54 -11.43 4.21
CA GLY A 121 -20.16 -12.84 4.36
C GLY A 121 -19.37 -13.40 3.17
N THR A 122 -19.33 -14.72 3.08
CA THR A 122 -18.44 -15.47 2.17
C THR A 122 -19.18 -16.23 1.05
N ASP A 123 -20.49 -15.98 0.87
CA ASP A 123 -21.31 -16.65 -0.17
C ASP A 123 -21.05 -16.02 -1.55
N PRO A 124 -20.47 -16.77 -2.52
CA PRO A 124 -20.26 -16.28 -3.89
C PRO A 124 -21.52 -15.75 -4.57
N ALA A 125 -22.68 -16.38 -4.29
CA ALA A 125 -23.94 -15.97 -4.89
C ALA A 125 -24.39 -14.60 -4.33
N ALA A 126 -24.15 -14.31 -3.05
CA ALA A 126 -24.46 -13.01 -2.47
C ALA A 126 -23.60 -11.88 -3.07
N ALA A 127 -22.32 -12.16 -3.36
CA ALA A 127 -21.45 -11.21 -4.05
C ALA A 127 -21.93 -10.92 -5.49
N ALA A 128 -22.27 -11.96 -6.25
CA ALA A 128 -22.82 -11.83 -7.60
C ALA A 128 -24.18 -11.09 -7.63
N ASP A 129 -25.06 -11.39 -6.67
CA ASP A 129 -26.36 -10.72 -6.52
C ASP A 129 -26.19 -9.20 -6.22
N GLU A 130 -25.23 -8.81 -5.34
CA GLU A 130 -24.95 -7.41 -5.02
C GLU A 130 -24.44 -6.66 -6.26
N LEU A 131 -23.50 -7.26 -7.02
CA LEU A 131 -23.01 -6.69 -8.27
C LEU A 131 -24.14 -6.44 -9.26
N THR A 132 -24.99 -7.45 -9.50
CA THR A 132 -26.05 -7.38 -10.52
C THR A 132 -27.19 -6.47 -10.12
N GLN A 133 -27.57 -6.43 -8.84
CA GLN A 133 -28.69 -5.64 -8.34
C GLN A 133 -28.52 -4.14 -8.60
N TYR A 134 -27.27 -3.66 -8.50
CA TYR A 134 -26.94 -2.23 -8.64
C TYR A 134 -26.06 -1.94 -9.85
N HIS A 135 -25.77 -2.92 -10.70
CA HIS A 135 -24.87 -2.79 -11.86
C HIS A 135 -23.48 -2.24 -11.46
N LEU A 136 -22.92 -2.72 -10.34
CA LEU A 136 -21.71 -2.17 -9.75
C LEU A 136 -20.48 -2.26 -10.69
N GLY A 137 -19.52 -1.37 -10.50
CA GLY A 137 -18.19 -1.46 -11.12
C GLY A 137 -17.33 -2.53 -10.48
N GLY A 138 -17.59 -2.86 -9.20
CA GLY A 138 -16.86 -3.91 -8.49
C GLY A 138 -17.26 -4.09 -7.04
N LEU A 139 -16.50 -4.96 -6.38
CA LEU A 139 -16.65 -5.29 -4.97
C LEU A 139 -15.29 -5.19 -4.25
N VAL A 140 -15.31 -4.88 -2.95
CA VAL A 140 -14.14 -4.94 -2.07
C VAL A 140 -14.31 -6.05 -1.04
N LEU A 141 -13.24 -6.83 -0.85
CA LEU A 141 -13.15 -7.91 0.13
C LEU A 141 -12.49 -7.40 1.41
N PHE A 142 -13.12 -7.71 2.54
CA PHE A 142 -12.55 -7.55 3.88
C PHE A 142 -12.37 -8.91 4.55
N SER A 143 -11.81 -8.96 5.74
CA SER A 143 -11.54 -10.22 6.44
C SER A 143 -12.79 -11.09 6.67
N ASP A 144 -13.98 -10.48 6.78
CA ASP A 144 -15.26 -11.18 6.90
C ASP A 144 -15.78 -11.77 5.57
N ASN A 145 -15.11 -11.48 4.45
CA ASN A 145 -15.39 -12.06 3.13
C ASN A 145 -14.41 -13.19 2.75
N ILE A 146 -13.46 -13.53 3.62
CA ILE A 146 -12.37 -14.47 3.33
C ILE A 146 -12.44 -15.63 4.32
N ASP A 147 -12.61 -16.86 3.81
CA ASP A 147 -12.66 -18.10 4.59
C ASP A 147 -11.59 -19.11 4.11
N SER A 148 -11.31 -19.14 2.80
CA SER A 148 -10.30 -19.99 2.19
C SER A 148 -9.99 -19.52 0.77
N LEU A 149 -8.85 -19.95 0.20
CA LEU A 149 -8.49 -19.71 -1.20
C LEU A 149 -9.58 -20.19 -2.16
N ASP A 150 -10.06 -21.42 -1.99
CA ASP A 150 -11.11 -22.00 -2.84
C ASP A 150 -12.40 -21.15 -2.81
N GLN A 151 -12.74 -20.59 -1.65
CA GLN A 151 -13.91 -19.72 -1.52
C GLN A 151 -13.68 -18.36 -2.21
N VAL A 152 -12.51 -17.73 -2.05
CA VAL A 152 -12.19 -16.46 -2.71
C VAL A 152 -12.20 -16.62 -4.22
N VAL A 153 -11.59 -17.68 -4.76
CA VAL A 153 -11.62 -18.02 -6.19
C VAL A 153 -13.06 -18.22 -6.67
N ALA A 154 -13.87 -19.00 -5.94
CA ALA A 154 -15.28 -19.21 -6.30
C ALA A 154 -16.11 -17.91 -6.29
N THR A 155 -15.81 -16.99 -5.37
CA THR A 155 -16.44 -15.65 -5.33
C THR A 155 -16.03 -14.83 -6.55
N SER A 156 -14.74 -14.84 -6.89
CA SER A 156 -14.24 -14.16 -8.09
C SER A 156 -14.91 -14.68 -9.36
N GLU A 157 -14.93 -16.02 -9.55
CA GLU A 157 -15.59 -16.64 -10.70
C GLU A 157 -17.08 -16.25 -10.79
N ALA A 158 -17.82 -16.32 -9.68
CA ALA A 158 -19.24 -15.96 -9.66
C ALA A 158 -19.50 -14.49 -10.01
N VAL A 159 -18.64 -13.58 -9.55
CA VAL A 159 -18.72 -12.14 -9.83
C VAL A 159 -18.39 -11.85 -11.29
N GLN A 160 -17.35 -12.49 -11.85
CA GLN A 160 -16.98 -12.30 -13.26
C GLN A 160 -18.04 -12.92 -14.21
N ASP A 161 -18.63 -14.06 -13.86
CA ASP A 161 -19.75 -14.64 -14.61
C ASP A 161 -20.97 -13.69 -14.61
N ALA A 162 -21.29 -13.10 -13.44
CA ALA A 162 -22.35 -12.11 -13.31
C ALA A 162 -22.09 -10.85 -14.14
N GLN A 163 -20.83 -10.40 -14.19
CA GLN A 163 -20.39 -9.27 -15.03
C GLN A 163 -20.62 -9.57 -16.52
N ALA A 164 -20.26 -10.76 -16.96
CA ALA A 164 -20.48 -11.20 -18.34
C ALA A 164 -21.98 -11.33 -18.67
N ASP A 165 -22.79 -11.81 -17.74
CA ASP A 165 -24.27 -11.90 -17.91
C ASP A 165 -24.93 -10.53 -18.02
N LEU A 166 -24.34 -9.47 -17.45
CA LEU A 166 -24.72 -8.07 -17.69
C LEU A 166 -24.34 -7.56 -19.09
N GLY A 167 -23.64 -8.38 -19.90
CA GLY A 167 -23.20 -8.02 -21.25
C GLY A 167 -22.00 -7.10 -21.30
N ARG A 168 -21.22 -7.04 -20.22
CA ARG A 168 -20.00 -6.23 -20.11
C ARG A 168 -18.79 -7.06 -20.58
N ASP A 169 -17.95 -6.45 -21.43
CA ASP A 169 -16.75 -7.05 -22.01
C ASP A 169 -15.46 -6.64 -21.29
N TRP A 170 -15.57 -6.14 -20.07
CA TRP A 170 -14.49 -5.83 -19.14
C TRP A 170 -14.75 -6.49 -17.79
N PRO A 171 -13.70 -6.86 -17.03
CA PRO A 171 -13.90 -7.52 -15.73
C PRO A 171 -14.47 -6.56 -14.68
N ALA A 172 -15.23 -7.11 -13.75
CA ALA A 172 -15.56 -6.42 -12.52
C ALA A 172 -14.29 -6.20 -11.68
N ILE A 173 -14.22 -5.07 -10.98
CA ILE A 173 -13.18 -4.86 -9.97
C ILE A 173 -13.43 -5.80 -8.79
N LEU A 174 -12.42 -6.58 -8.43
CA LEU A 174 -12.36 -7.35 -7.20
C LEU A 174 -11.14 -6.87 -6.43
N SER A 175 -11.38 -6.06 -5.41
CA SER A 175 -10.35 -5.31 -4.70
C SER A 175 -10.19 -5.75 -3.25
N VAL A 176 -9.03 -5.43 -2.69
CA VAL A 176 -8.66 -5.73 -1.31
C VAL A 176 -7.70 -4.67 -0.77
N ASP A 177 -7.54 -4.57 0.55
CA ASP A 177 -6.40 -3.91 1.20
C ASP A 177 -5.37 -4.99 1.56
N ASN A 178 -4.28 -5.07 0.81
CA ASN A 178 -3.22 -6.05 1.03
C ASN A 178 -1.84 -5.38 0.98
N GLU A 179 -1.57 -4.54 1.99
CA GLU A 179 -0.37 -3.69 2.08
C GLU A 179 0.87 -4.45 2.58
N GLY A 180 0.65 -5.61 3.22
CA GLY A 180 1.60 -6.27 4.10
C GLY A 180 1.38 -5.89 5.57
N GLY A 181 2.09 -6.56 6.47
CA GLY A 181 2.05 -6.28 7.91
C GLY A 181 0.65 -6.30 8.50
N THR A 182 0.32 -5.24 9.24
CA THR A 182 -0.97 -5.11 9.95
C THR A 182 -2.18 -4.94 9.03
N VAL A 183 -1.98 -4.51 7.79
CA VAL A 183 -3.04 -4.36 6.79
C VAL A 183 -2.83 -5.33 5.64
N GLN A 184 -3.03 -6.60 5.94
CA GLN A 184 -2.98 -7.68 4.97
C GLN A 184 -4.19 -8.61 5.17
N ARG A 185 -5.11 -8.65 4.19
CA ARG A 185 -6.33 -9.48 4.30
C ARG A 185 -6.09 -10.92 3.89
N LEU A 186 -5.21 -11.14 2.92
CA LEU A 186 -4.78 -12.44 2.43
C LEU A 186 -3.37 -12.72 2.97
N SER A 187 -3.29 -13.52 4.03
CA SER A 187 -2.05 -13.85 4.73
C SER A 187 -2.06 -15.32 5.18
N ALA A 188 -0.96 -15.79 5.74
CA ALA A 188 -0.86 -17.14 6.29
C ALA A 188 -1.88 -17.43 7.41
N ASP A 189 -2.40 -16.40 8.08
CA ASP A 189 -3.43 -16.53 9.11
C ASP A 189 -4.83 -16.77 8.55
N THR A 190 -5.09 -16.34 7.31
CA THR A 190 -6.39 -16.44 6.64
C THR A 190 -6.44 -17.56 5.60
N GLY A 191 -5.28 -18.07 5.13
CA GLY A 191 -5.20 -19.13 4.14
C GLY A 191 -3.78 -19.43 3.66
N PRO A 192 -3.61 -20.06 2.52
CA PRO A 192 -2.29 -20.45 2.01
C PRO A 192 -1.61 -19.29 1.26
N TRP A 193 -1.71 -18.09 1.78
CA TRP A 193 -1.07 -16.90 1.22
C TRP A 193 0.19 -16.53 2.00
N THR A 194 1.10 -15.84 1.33
CA THR A 194 2.32 -15.31 1.95
C THR A 194 1.98 -14.15 2.88
N SER A 195 2.55 -14.14 4.09
CA SER A 195 2.59 -12.95 4.93
C SER A 195 3.79 -12.09 4.54
N PHE A 196 3.54 -10.82 4.24
CA PHE A 196 4.59 -9.84 3.97
C PHE A 196 4.87 -9.00 5.22
N PRO A 197 6.10 -8.48 5.43
CA PRO A 197 6.38 -7.55 6.51
C PRO A 197 5.64 -6.22 6.32
N GLU A 198 5.75 -5.31 7.30
CA GLU A 198 5.23 -3.95 7.18
C GLU A 198 5.88 -3.24 5.97
N PHE A 199 5.16 -2.33 5.30
CA PHE A 199 5.73 -1.61 4.15
C PHE A 199 6.95 -0.76 4.53
N MET A 200 7.09 -0.41 5.82
CA MET A 200 8.31 0.20 6.37
C MET A 200 9.56 -0.68 6.17
N ALA A 201 9.41 -2.01 6.06
CA ALA A 201 10.52 -2.89 5.71
C ALA A 201 11.10 -2.59 4.33
N ALA A 202 10.25 -2.25 3.34
CA ALA A 202 10.71 -1.86 2.01
C ALA A 202 11.52 -0.56 2.04
N GLY A 203 11.08 0.42 2.83
CA GLY A 203 11.86 1.64 3.06
C GLY A 203 13.18 1.37 3.79
N ALA A 204 13.18 0.50 4.80
CA ALA A 204 14.39 0.12 5.53
C ALA A 204 15.39 -0.65 4.65
N ALA A 205 14.91 -1.55 3.79
CA ALA A 205 15.74 -2.25 2.80
C ALA A 205 16.39 -1.28 1.81
N ASN A 206 15.68 -0.20 1.45
CA ASN A 206 16.13 0.83 0.51
C ASN A 206 16.71 0.20 -0.78
N ASP A 207 16.07 -0.87 -1.25
CA ASP A 207 16.45 -1.63 -2.44
C ASP A 207 15.26 -1.73 -3.40
N PRO A 208 15.29 -1.00 -4.54
CA PRO A 208 14.21 -0.99 -5.51
C PRO A 208 13.87 -2.38 -6.10
N GLU A 209 14.88 -3.23 -6.33
CA GLU A 209 14.67 -4.56 -6.92
C GLU A 209 13.96 -5.48 -5.93
N VAL A 210 14.34 -5.42 -4.64
CA VAL A 210 13.71 -6.20 -3.57
C VAL A 210 12.28 -5.75 -3.35
N THR A 211 12.02 -4.45 -3.33
CA THR A 211 10.66 -3.89 -3.20
C THR A 211 9.77 -4.31 -4.37
N ARG A 212 10.27 -4.16 -5.61
CA ARG A 212 9.54 -4.56 -6.82
C ARG A 212 9.21 -6.06 -6.80
N ALA A 213 10.18 -6.91 -6.48
CA ALA A 213 9.96 -8.36 -6.41
C ALA A 213 8.93 -8.74 -5.32
N ALA A 214 8.93 -8.06 -4.16
CA ALA A 214 7.96 -8.32 -3.09
C ALA A 214 6.54 -7.95 -3.53
N THR A 215 6.34 -6.79 -4.16
CA THR A 215 5.02 -6.36 -4.63
C THR A 215 4.55 -7.10 -5.89
N GLU A 216 5.45 -7.54 -6.79
CA GLU A 216 5.13 -8.46 -7.89
C GLU A 216 4.65 -9.81 -7.34
N GLY A 217 5.34 -10.37 -6.33
CA GLY A 217 4.95 -11.60 -5.66
C GLY A 217 3.57 -11.50 -5.02
N MET A 218 3.30 -10.39 -4.31
CA MET A 218 2.00 -10.10 -3.72
C MET A 218 0.90 -10.00 -4.79
N ALA A 219 1.12 -9.23 -5.84
CA ALA A 219 0.19 -9.07 -6.96
C ALA A 219 -0.11 -10.41 -7.66
N THR A 220 0.91 -11.25 -7.83
CA THR A 220 0.77 -12.59 -8.41
C THR A 220 -0.13 -13.49 -7.56
N GLU A 221 0.00 -13.47 -6.23
CA GLU A 221 -0.89 -14.21 -5.32
C GLU A 221 -2.33 -13.67 -5.33
N LEU A 222 -2.50 -12.35 -5.40
CA LEU A 222 -3.82 -11.72 -5.55
C LEU A 222 -4.49 -12.18 -6.85
N ARG A 223 -3.77 -12.15 -7.96
CA ARG A 223 -4.26 -12.61 -9.26
C ARG A 223 -4.58 -14.11 -9.28
N ALA A 224 -3.78 -14.94 -8.60
CA ALA A 224 -4.06 -16.38 -8.42
C ALA A 224 -5.36 -16.61 -7.64
N SER A 225 -5.74 -15.67 -6.78
CA SER A 225 -7.00 -15.66 -6.01
C SER A 225 -8.17 -15.06 -6.78
N GLY A 226 -7.93 -14.59 -8.02
CA GLY A 226 -8.93 -13.94 -8.87
C GLY A 226 -9.18 -12.47 -8.55
N LEU A 227 -8.34 -11.85 -7.71
CA LEU A 227 -8.39 -10.42 -7.41
C LEU A 227 -7.56 -9.65 -8.45
N ASN A 228 -8.00 -8.45 -8.80
CA ASN A 228 -7.39 -7.66 -9.88
C ASN A 228 -7.08 -6.21 -9.49
N PHE A 229 -7.27 -5.87 -8.20
CA PHE A 229 -7.09 -4.51 -7.71
C PHE A 229 -6.67 -4.53 -6.24
N ASP A 230 -5.60 -3.82 -5.90
CA ASP A 230 -5.13 -3.66 -4.52
C ASP A 230 -5.08 -2.18 -4.12
N PHE A 231 -5.57 -1.88 -2.91
CA PHE A 231 -5.42 -0.55 -2.32
C PHE A 231 -4.05 -0.43 -1.64
N ALA A 232 -3.00 -0.53 -2.44
CA ALA A 232 -1.58 -0.40 -2.11
C ALA A 232 -0.83 0.16 -3.33
N PRO A 233 0.35 0.79 -3.16
CA PRO A 233 1.08 1.03 -1.92
C PRO A 233 0.60 2.28 -1.16
N VAL A 234 0.97 2.34 0.13
CA VAL A 234 0.82 3.55 0.94
C VAL A 234 1.91 4.55 0.56
N ALA A 235 1.49 5.73 0.07
CA ALA A 235 2.37 6.83 -0.35
C ALA A 235 2.49 7.94 0.70
N ASP A 236 1.95 7.73 1.90
CA ASP A 236 2.03 8.68 3.01
C ASP A 236 3.43 8.72 3.61
N VAL A 237 3.89 9.90 4.01
CA VAL A 237 5.14 10.12 4.75
C VAL A 237 4.83 10.20 6.24
N THR A 238 5.32 9.24 7.05
CA THR A 238 4.96 9.18 8.46
C THR A 238 5.77 10.13 9.34
N ILE A 239 5.12 10.73 10.36
CA ILE A 239 5.77 11.46 11.45
C ILE A 239 6.13 10.55 12.65
N GLY A 240 6.10 9.24 12.46
CA GLY A 240 6.48 8.24 13.46
C GLY A 240 5.43 8.08 14.57
N PRO A 241 5.83 8.06 15.86
CA PRO A 241 4.95 7.62 16.96
C PRO A 241 3.75 8.53 17.23
N THR A 242 3.67 9.70 16.64
CA THR A 242 2.54 10.63 16.77
C THR A 242 1.55 10.55 15.61
N ASP A 243 1.88 9.80 14.58
CA ASP A 243 0.99 9.45 13.49
C ASP A 243 -0.16 8.56 14.01
N ALA A 244 -1.40 8.99 13.76
CA ALA A 244 -2.56 8.33 14.34
C ALA A 244 -3.08 7.12 13.55
N ALA A 245 -2.70 6.99 12.26
CA ALA A 245 -3.35 6.07 11.34
C ALA A 245 -2.39 5.27 10.44
N ILE A 246 -1.23 5.81 10.10
CA ILE A 246 -0.33 5.24 9.10
C ILE A 246 0.83 4.48 9.76
N GLY A 247 1.71 5.16 10.50
CA GLY A 247 2.80 4.51 11.23
C GLY A 247 3.67 3.64 10.32
N THR A 248 3.80 2.34 10.66
CA THR A 248 4.60 1.34 9.91
C THR A 248 4.03 0.94 8.55
N ARG A 249 2.82 1.34 8.22
CA ARG A 249 2.25 1.21 6.88
C ARG A 249 2.93 2.11 5.85
N SER A 250 3.62 3.19 6.28
CA SER A 250 4.47 4.03 5.46
C SER A 250 5.86 3.41 5.29
N ALA A 251 6.51 3.63 4.15
CA ALA A 251 7.91 3.25 3.94
C ALA A 251 8.88 4.04 4.81
N GLY A 252 8.48 5.20 5.37
CA GLY A 252 9.33 5.98 6.27
C GLY A 252 8.93 7.44 6.43
N GLY A 253 9.82 8.21 7.08
CA GLY A 253 9.64 9.64 7.32
C GLY A 253 10.47 10.56 6.41
N ASP A 254 11.21 10.02 5.45
CA ASP A 254 11.92 10.79 4.43
C ASP A 254 11.12 10.76 3.12
N PRO A 255 10.65 11.92 2.60
CA PRO A 255 9.80 11.97 1.41
C PRO A 255 10.41 11.32 0.17
N GLN A 256 11.75 11.43 -0.02
CA GLN A 256 12.41 10.86 -1.17
C GLN A 256 12.55 9.34 -1.04
N LEU A 257 12.87 8.83 0.14
CA LEU A 257 12.88 7.39 0.41
C LEU A 257 11.50 6.77 0.15
N VAL A 258 10.44 7.42 0.65
CA VAL A 258 9.06 6.95 0.41
C VAL A 258 8.74 6.99 -1.09
N ALA A 259 9.15 8.04 -1.80
CA ALA A 259 8.95 8.18 -3.24
C ALA A 259 9.61 7.07 -4.05
N ASP A 260 10.89 6.79 -3.77
CA ASP A 260 11.66 5.74 -4.48
C ASP A 260 11.05 4.35 -4.19
N THR A 261 10.63 4.09 -2.95
CA THR A 261 9.98 2.85 -2.54
C THR A 261 8.61 2.67 -3.22
N VAL A 262 7.80 3.73 -3.23
CA VAL A 262 6.46 3.74 -3.86
C VAL A 262 6.55 3.51 -5.37
N ALA A 263 7.50 4.16 -6.06
CA ALA A 263 7.69 3.95 -7.48
C ALA A 263 8.01 2.48 -7.80
N SER A 264 8.94 1.88 -7.04
CA SER A 264 9.30 0.46 -7.18
C SER A 264 8.13 -0.48 -6.91
N ALA A 265 7.31 -0.15 -5.90
CA ALA A 265 6.12 -0.93 -5.57
C ALA A 265 5.06 -0.88 -6.68
N VAL A 266 4.82 0.30 -7.28
CA VAL A 266 3.91 0.45 -8.44
C VAL A 266 4.37 -0.39 -9.62
N GLU A 267 5.68 -0.39 -9.92
CA GLU A 267 6.24 -1.24 -10.97
C GLU A 267 5.99 -2.73 -10.69
N GLY A 268 6.19 -3.20 -9.46
CA GLY A 268 5.95 -4.59 -9.08
C GLY A 268 4.48 -5.01 -9.21
N PHE A 269 3.53 -4.17 -8.78
CA PHE A 269 2.10 -4.42 -9.00
C PHE A 269 1.76 -4.49 -10.50
N THR A 270 2.37 -3.66 -11.32
CA THR A 270 2.19 -3.65 -12.78
C THR A 270 2.72 -4.94 -13.41
N ASP A 271 3.91 -5.39 -13.01
CA ASP A 271 4.50 -6.66 -13.47
C ASP A 271 3.63 -7.86 -13.09
N GLY A 272 3.05 -7.85 -11.88
CA GLY A 272 2.08 -8.85 -11.41
C GLY A 272 0.69 -8.75 -12.05
N ALA A 273 0.45 -7.74 -12.92
CA ALA A 273 -0.82 -7.47 -13.60
C ALA A 273 -2.01 -7.26 -12.65
N VAL A 274 -1.80 -6.52 -11.56
CA VAL A 274 -2.83 -6.07 -10.61
C VAL A 274 -2.81 -4.54 -10.57
N VAL A 275 -4.00 -3.91 -10.57
CA VAL A 275 -4.11 -2.46 -10.44
C VAL A 275 -3.71 -2.04 -9.03
N SER A 276 -2.75 -1.12 -8.92
CA SER A 276 -2.32 -0.50 -7.67
C SER A 276 -3.07 0.81 -7.39
N SER A 277 -3.17 1.22 -6.13
CA SER A 277 -3.76 2.49 -5.72
C SER A 277 -2.89 3.21 -4.70
N LEU A 278 -2.28 4.33 -5.14
CA LEU A 278 -1.54 5.21 -4.22
C LEU A 278 -2.48 5.79 -3.18
N LYS A 279 -2.11 5.75 -1.89
CA LYS A 279 -2.96 6.25 -0.81
C LYS A 279 -2.17 6.88 0.34
N HIS A 280 -2.73 7.87 1.03
CA HIS A 280 -4.04 8.50 0.92
C HIS A 280 -3.84 9.96 0.52
N PHE A 281 -4.03 10.29 -0.77
CA PHE A 281 -3.80 11.65 -1.28
C PHE A 281 -4.63 12.69 -0.53
N PRO A 282 -4.05 13.84 -0.12
CA PRO A 282 -2.72 14.34 -0.44
C PRO A 282 -1.62 14.01 0.61
N GLY A 283 -1.80 13.05 1.47
CA GLY A 283 -0.88 12.62 2.51
C GLY A 283 -1.52 12.61 3.90
N HIS A 284 -1.61 11.41 4.51
CA HIS A 284 -2.22 11.20 5.83
C HIS A 284 -1.17 11.07 6.94
N GLY A 285 0.08 10.72 6.60
CA GLY A 285 1.11 10.33 7.56
C GLY A 285 1.62 11.45 8.47
N GLY A 286 1.35 12.73 8.12
CA GLY A 286 1.64 13.91 8.94
C GLY A 286 0.58 14.25 9.98
N LEU A 287 -0.50 13.44 10.11
CA LEU A 287 -1.69 13.83 10.88
C LEU A 287 -1.84 13.05 12.20
N THR A 288 -2.37 13.74 13.21
CA THR A 288 -2.57 13.19 14.56
C THR A 288 -4.03 12.79 14.85
N VAL A 289 -4.91 12.87 13.84
CA VAL A 289 -6.32 12.48 13.90
C VAL A 289 -6.58 11.40 12.87
N ASP A 290 -7.19 10.31 13.29
CA ASP A 290 -7.59 9.20 12.44
C ASP A 290 -8.91 9.53 11.70
N SER A 291 -8.89 9.49 10.36
CA SER A 291 -10.03 9.78 9.48
C SER A 291 -11.20 8.79 9.65
N HIS A 292 -10.96 7.60 10.20
CA HIS A 292 -12.04 6.68 10.59
C HIS A 292 -12.92 7.23 11.71
N GLN A 293 -12.40 8.13 12.54
CA GLN A 293 -13.10 8.67 13.71
C GLN A 293 -13.62 10.09 13.49
N GLY A 294 -12.91 10.91 12.71
CA GLY A 294 -13.25 12.31 12.47
C GLY A 294 -12.45 12.92 11.33
N LEU A 295 -12.75 14.14 10.95
CA LEU A 295 -12.05 14.83 9.87
C LEU A 295 -10.69 15.36 10.36
N PRO A 296 -9.55 14.81 9.89
CA PRO A 296 -8.24 15.39 10.13
C PRO A 296 -8.04 16.66 9.30
N VAL A 297 -7.20 17.56 9.79
CA VAL A 297 -6.88 18.83 9.11
C VAL A 297 -5.39 18.88 8.88
N GLN A 298 -5.00 19.04 7.61
CA GLN A 298 -3.66 19.38 7.19
C GLN A 298 -3.56 20.91 7.11
N ASP A 299 -2.79 21.52 8.00
CA ASP A 299 -2.63 22.97 8.12
C ASP A 299 -1.28 23.48 7.59
N ALA A 300 -0.47 22.58 6.99
CA ALA A 300 0.79 22.94 6.36
C ALA A 300 0.57 23.89 5.17
N PRO A 301 1.50 24.80 4.91
CA PRO A 301 1.48 25.64 3.70
C PRO A 301 1.58 24.79 2.43
N ALA A 302 1.03 25.27 1.31
CA ALA A 302 1.01 24.52 0.05
C ALA A 302 2.42 24.17 -0.49
N ASP A 303 3.43 25.00 -0.23
CA ASP A 303 4.81 24.76 -0.63
C ASP A 303 5.47 23.65 0.22
N GLU A 304 5.09 23.50 1.48
CA GLU A 304 5.52 22.39 2.35
C GLU A 304 4.88 21.07 1.90
N LEU A 305 3.56 21.04 1.65
CA LEU A 305 2.89 19.88 1.07
C LEU A 305 3.56 19.42 -0.23
N GLY A 306 3.91 20.35 -1.11
CA GLY A 306 4.56 20.07 -2.39
C GLY A 306 5.97 19.50 -2.25
N SER A 307 6.69 19.82 -1.18
CA SER A 307 8.06 19.33 -0.94
C SER A 307 8.12 18.05 -0.11
N ASP A 308 7.06 17.69 0.59
CA ASP A 308 7.03 16.59 1.53
C ASP A 308 5.95 15.56 1.16
N ASP A 309 4.68 15.85 1.45
CA ASP A 309 3.59 14.87 1.31
C ASP A 309 3.29 14.45 -0.13
N LEU A 310 3.46 15.37 -1.11
CA LEU A 310 3.13 15.10 -2.52
C LEU A 310 4.27 14.43 -3.31
N VAL A 311 5.49 14.39 -2.78
CA VAL A 311 6.65 13.82 -3.48
C VAL A 311 6.45 12.32 -3.81
N PRO A 312 5.98 11.47 -2.88
CA PRO A 312 5.72 10.06 -3.18
C PRO A 312 4.57 9.86 -4.18
N PHE A 313 3.53 10.70 -4.14
CA PHE A 313 2.43 10.62 -5.11
C PHE A 313 2.90 10.96 -6.52
N GLN A 314 3.75 12.00 -6.68
CA GLN A 314 4.33 12.31 -7.98
C GLN A 314 5.15 11.14 -8.51
N ALA A 315 6.01 10.54 -7.67
CA ALA A 315 6.83 9.40 -8.07
C ALA A 315 5.99 8.18 -8.49
N GLY A 316 4.92 7.88 -7.76
CA GLY A 316 4.01 6.79 -8.12
C GLY A 316 3.22 7.07 -9.40
N VAL A 317 2.81 8.33 -9.65
CA VAL A 317 2.17 8.75 -10.91
C VAL A 317 3.15 8.60 -12.08
N ASP A 318 4.40 9.03 -11.91
CA ASP A 318 5.45 8.92 -12.93
C ASP A 318 5.81 7.44 -13.20
N ALA A 319 5.71 6.58 -12.19
CA ALA A 319 5.88 5.12 -12.31
C ALA A 319 4.67 4.40 -12.95
N GLY A 320 3.57 5.12 -13.24
CA GLY A 320 2.42 4.57 -13.96
C GLY A 320 1.31 4.00 -13.09
N ALA A 321 1.14 4.49 -11.85
CA ALA A 321 0.03 4.09 -10.99
C ALA A 321 -1.33 4.23 -11.70
N GLY A 322 -2.12 3.15 -11.71
CA GLY A 322 -3.44 3.13 -12.35
C GLY A 322 -4.46 3.97 -11.61
N THR A 323 -4.35 4.04 -10.29
CA THR A 323 -5.29 4.76 -9.43
C THR A 323 -4.61 5.55 -8.31
N VAL A 324 -5.29 6.62 -7.88
CA VAL A 324 -4.95 7.40 -6.68
C VAL A 324 -6.18 7.49 -5.78
N MET A 325 -6.03 7.07 -4.53
CA MET A 325 -7.07 7.15 -3.52
C MET A 325 -7.02 8.50 -2.79
N ILE A 326 -8.15 9.19 -2.81
CA ILE A 326 -8.30 10.51 -2.20
C ILE A 326 -8.81 10.35 -0.78
N GLY A 327 -7.95 10.66 0.18
CA GLY A 327 -8.25 10.58 1.61
C GLY A 327 -9.29 11.59 2.09
N HIS A 328 -9.87 11.32 3.25
CA HIS A 328 -10.82 12.23 3.88
C HIS A 328 -10.09 13.21 4.80
N ILE A 329 -9.29 14.11 4.21
CA ILE A 329 -8.41 15.07 4.88
C ILE A 329 -8.82 16.47 4.44
N ALA A 330 -9.08 17.38 5.36
CA ALA A 330 -9.26 18.80 5.04
C ALA A 330 -7.88 19.46 4.88
N VAL A 331 -7.61 20.03 3.71
CA VAL A 331 -6.37 20.76 3.42
C VAL A 331 -6.65 22.26 3.46
N ASP A 332 -6.26 22.92 4.55
CA ASP A 332 -6.60 24.32 4.77
C ASP A 332 -5.98 25.27 3.71
N ALA A 333 -4.88 24.85 3.08
CA ALA A 333 -4.24 25.60 2.00
C ALA A 333 -5.04 25.57 0.68
N TRP A 334 -5.93 24.58 0.46
CA TRP A 334 -6.69 24.39 -0.77
C TRP A 334 -8.17 24.73 -0.60
N ASP A 335 -8.85 24.07 0.36
CA ASP A 335 -10.30 24.20 0.61
C ASP A 335 -10.59 23.98 2.11
N PRO A 336 -10.47 25.04 2.95
CA PRO A 336 -10.53 24.90 4.39
C PRO A 336 -11.80 24.24 4.91
N GLY A 337 -11.62 23.14 5.66
CA GLY A 337 -12.69 22.41 6.32
C GLY A 337 -13.53 21.50 5.39
N VAL A 338 -13.16 21.38 4.12
CA VAL A 338 -13.75 20.42 3.18
C VAL A 338 -12.84 19.21 3.02
N PRO A 339 -13.33 17.96 3.21
CA PRO A 339 -12.52 16.77 2.96
C PRO A 339 -12.02 16.73 1.51
N ALA A 340 -10.77 16.38 1.26
CA ALA A 340 -10.17 16.31 -0.08
C ALA A 340 -11.00 15.47 -1.04
N SER A 341 -11.58 14.36 -0.58
CA SER A 341 -12.48 13.50 -1.37
C SER A 341 -13.78 14.19 -1.83
N LEU A 342 -14.14 15.34 -1.23
CA LEU A 342 -15.31 16.16 -1.59
C LEU A 342 -14.91 17.54 -2.14
N SER A 343 -13.60 17.85 -2.25
CA SER A 343 -13.09 19.15 -2.64
C SER A 343 -12.65 19.17 -4.11
N PRO A 344 -13.29 19.96 -4.99
CA PRO A 344 -12.82 20.14 -6.37
C PRO A 344 -11.36 20.58 -6.46
N ALA A 345 -10.89 21.40 -5.51
CA ALA A 345 -9.51 21.86 -5.49
C ALA A 345 -8.51 20.71 -5.32
N ALA A 346 -8.81 19.70 -4.51
CA ALA A 346 -7.94 18.54 -4.35
C ALA A 346 -7.77 17.75 -5.66
N TYR A 347 -8.86 17.55 -6.40
CA TYR A 347 -8.80 16.89 -7.70
C TYR A 347 -8.12 17.76 -8.77
N GLU A 348 -8.26 19.09 -8.70
CA GLU A 348 -7.53 20.03 -9.57
C GLU A 348 -6.01 19.88 -9.35
N HIS A 349 -5.55 19.87 -8.09
CA HIS A 349 -4.14 19.63 -7.76
C HIS A 349 -3.65 18.27 -8.25
N LEU A 350 -4.43 17.19 -8.06
CA LEU A 350 -4.08 15.87 -8.56
C LEU A 350 -3.94 15.86 -10.10
N ARG A 351 -4.89 16.50 -10.80
CA ARG A 351 -4.96 16.47 -12.27
C ARG A 351 -3.98 17.44 -12.94
N GLU A 352 -3.86 18.66 -12.40
CA GLU A 352 -3.11 19.75 -13.04
C GLU A 352 -1.66 19.82 -12.54
N ASP A 353 -1.43 19.69 -11.22
CA ASP A 353 -0.09 19.83 -10.67
C ASP A 353 0.72 18.52 -10.79
N LEU A 354 0.11 17.35 -10.46
CA LEU A 354 0.77 16.04 -10.58
C LEU A 354 0.59 15.41 -11.97
N GLY A 355 -0.27 15.95 -12.83
CA GLY A 355 -0.51 15.44 -14.19
C GLY A 355 -1.22 14.07 -14.23
N PHE A 356 -1.85 13.62 -13.16
CA PHE A 356 -2.50 12.32 -13.09
C PHE A 356 -3.72 12.24 -13.98
N THR A 357 -3.74 11.30 -14.91
CA THR A 357 -4.85 11.10 -15.88
C THR A 357 -5.63 9.80 -15.66
N GLY A 358 -5.18 8.93 -14.74
CA GLY A 358 -5.84 7.68 -14.39
C GLY A 358 -7.10 7.83 -13.53
N VAL A 359 -7.49 6.78 -12.83
CA VAL A 359 -8.72 6.73 -12.03
C VAL A 359 -8.51 7.31 -10.64
N ALA A 360 -9.23 8.38 -10.29
CA ALA A 360 -9.27 8.93 -8.93
C ALA A 360 -10.38 8.22 -8.14
N ILE A 361 -10.00 7.43 -7.14
CA ILE A 361 -10.94 6.73 -6.25
C ILE A 361 -11.04 7.44 -4.91
N THR A 362 -12.20 7.44 -4.27
CA THR A 362 -12.32 7.92 -2.88
C THR A 362 -11.78 6.89 -1.92
N ASP A 363 -11.31 7.31 -0.76
CA ASP A 363 -11.22 6.46 0.42
C ASP A 363 -12.63 5.96 0.85
N GLY A 364 -12.72 5.08 1.82
CA GLY A 364 -13.96 4.46 2.26
C GLY A 364 -15.05 5.46 2.65
N LEU A 365 -16.14 5.51 1.89
CA LEU A 365 -17.23 6.46 2.13
C LEU A 365 -18.06 6.15 3.40
N ASP A 366 -17.72 5.09 4.11
CA ASP A 366 -18.29 4.72 5.41
C ASP A 366 -17.54 5.33 6.61
N MET A 367 -16.44 6.03 6.39
CA MET A 367 -15.59 6.60 7.43
C MET A 367 -16.22 7.80 8.16
N GLY A 368 -15.89 7.95 9.46
CA GLY A 368 -16.47 8.98 10.33
C GLY A 368 -16.18 10.42 9.88
N ALA A 369 -15.09 10.67 9.17
CA ALA A 369 -14.79 11.97 8.58
C ALA A 369 -15.93 12.51 7.69
N LEU A 370 -16.67 11.63 7.01
CA LEU A 370 -17.80 11.99 6.14
C LEU A 370 -19.16 11.72 6.79
N THR A 371 -19.35 10.50 7.34
CA THR A 371 -20.67 10.03 7.80
C THR A 371 -21.18 10.78 9.03
N ASN A 372 -20.30 11.47 9.77
CA ASN A 372 -20.71 12.37 10.84
C ASN A 372 -21.45 13.63 10.36
N SER A 373 -21.33 13.98 9.06
CA SER A 373 -21.83 15.26 8.52
C SER A 373 -22.77 15.10 7.32
N TYR A 374 -22.66 14.02 6.56
CA TYR A 374 -23.37 13.85 5.28
C TYR A 374 -24.10 12.51 5.22
N THR A 375 -25.16 12.44 4.39
CA THR A 375 -25.86 11.19 4.07
C THR A 375 -25.18 10.46 2.91
N PRO A 376 -25.36 9.13 2.74
CA PRO A 376 -24.68 8.35 1.70
C PRO A 376 -24.91 8.86 0.27
N ASP A 377 -26.11 9.32 -0.04
CA ASP A 377 -26.45 9.93 -1.32
C ASP A 377 -25.73 11.27 -1.53
N GLN A 378 -25.67 12.12 -0.50
CA GLN A 378 -24.93 13.38 -0.55
C GLN A 378 -23.44 13.14 -0.78
N ILE A 379 -22.83 12.20 -0.04
CA ILE A 379 -21.42 11.86 -0.19
C ILE A 379 -21.13 11.43 -1.63
N ALA A 380 -21.89 10.48 -2.17
CA ALA A 380 -21.70 9.97 -3.52
C ALA A 380 -21.79 11.07 -4.60
N ILE A 381 -22.81 11.92 -4.52
CA ILE A 381 -23.00 13.02 -5.48
C ILE A 381 -21.86 14.04 -5.36
N MET A 382 -21.49 14.45 -4.15
CA MET A 382 -20.45 15.45 -3.92
C MET A 382 -19.07 14.96 -4.37
N SER A 383 -18.73 13.69 -4.13
CA SER A 383 -17.47 13.10 -4.59
C SER A 383 -17.37 13.13 -6.12
N LEU A 384 -18.43 12.70 -6.85
CA LEU A 384 -18.45 12.73 -8.31
C LEU A 384 -18.40 14.16 -8.86
N GLN A 385 -19.08 15.10 -8.21
CA GLN A 385 -19.02 16.53 -8.57
C GLN A 385 -17.65 17.13 -8.33
N ALA A 386 -16.94 16.68 -7.27
CA ALA A 386 -15.60 17.13 -6.95
C ALA A 386 -14.54 16.63 -7.95
N GLY A 387 -14.75 15.45 -8.55
CA GLY A 387 -13.80 14.91 -9.53
C GLY A 387 -13.48 13.42 -9.38
N ALA A 388 -14.09 12.73 -8.41
CA ALA A 388 -13.91 11.28 -8.24
C ALA A 388 -14.43 10.51 -9.45
N ASP A 389 -13.69 9.47 -9.85
CA ASP A 389 -14.12 8.55 -10.91
C ASP A 389 -14.72 7.27 -10.32
N LEU A 390 -14.35 6.90 -9.09
CA LEU A 390 -14.75 5.66 -8.44
C LEU A 390 -15.02 5.90 -6.95
N LEU A 391 -16.09 5.33 -6.43
CA LEU A 391 -16.61 5.51 -5.08
C LEU A 391 -16.43 4.22 -4.29
N LEU A 392 -15.62 4.23 -3.22
CA LEU A 392 -15.33 3.05 -2.42
C LEU A 392 -16.27 2.92 -1.22
N GLY A 393 -16.95 1.79 -1.09
CA GLY A 393 -17.60 1.33 0.13
C GLY A 393 -18.65 2.26 0.74
N PRO A 394 -19.65 2.80 -0.01
CA PRO A 394 -20.68 3.62 0.60
C PRO A 394 -21.46 2.82 1.65
N THR A 395 -21.76 3.42 2.82
CA THR A 395 -22.48 2.77 3.93
C THR A 395 -23.83 2.20 3.55
N ALA A 396 -24.47 2.76 2.52
CA ALA A 396 -25.75 2.32 1.98
C ALA A 396 -25.73 2.41 0.44
N VAL A 397 -25.31 1.33 -0.20
CA VAL A 397 -25.19 1.23 -1.67
C VAL A 397 -26.46 1.67 -2.37
N ALA A 398 -27.63 1.18 -1.94
CA ALA A 398 -28.92 1.56 -2.50
C ALA A 398 -29.19 3.08 -2.47
N ALA A 399 -28.80 3.76 -1.39
CA ALA A 399 -29.02 5.21 -1.26
C ALA A 399 -28.02 5.98 -2.13
N ALA A 400 -26.76 5.60 -2.16
CA ALA A 400 -25.73 6.20 -3.01
C ALA A 400 -26.09 6.06 -4.50
N HIS A 401 -26.39 4.83 -4.93
CA HIS A 401 -26.81 4.53 -6.30
C HIS A 401 -28.05 5.33 -6.72
N GLN A 402 -29.13 5.29 -5.92
CA GLN A 402 -30.35 6.03 -6.23
C GLN A 402 -30.12 7.55 -6.25
N GLY A 403 -29.28 8.06 -5.32
CA GLY A 403 -28.90 9.47 -5.28
C GLY A 403 -28.22 9.93 -6.57
N ILE A 404 -27.30 9.13 -7.11
CA ILE A 404 -26.64 9.41 -8.40
C ILE A 404 -27.67 9.41 -9.54
N VAL A 405 -28.56 8.40 -9.59
CA VAL A 405 -29.63 8.32 -10.62
C VAL A 405 -30.56 9.53 -10.56
N ASP A 406 -30.98 9.94 -9.37
CA ASP A 406 -31.86 11.10 -9.20
C ASP A 406 -31.16 12.41 -9.59
N ALA A 407 -29.87 12.57 -9.24
CA ALA A 407 -29.06 13.73 -9.58
C ALA A 407 -28.75 13.82 -11.09
N LEU A 408 -28.61 12.68 -11.76
CA LEU A 408 -28.56 12.63 -13.25
C LEU A 408 -29.86 13.04 -13.88
N ALA A 409 -31.00 12.61 -13.31
CA ALA A 409 -32.33 12.89 -13.84
C ALA A 409 -32.71 14.36 -13.68
N ASP A 410 -32.34 15.02 -12.58
CA ASP A 410 -32.65 16.43 -12.34
C ASP A 410 -31.58 17.39 -12.89
N GLY A 411 -30.44 16.85 -13.34
CA GLY A 411 -29.31 17.60 -13.93
C GLY A 411 -28.38 18.28 -12.91
N SER A 412 -28.51 18.00 -11.62
CA SER A 412 -27.58 18.50 -10.59
C SER A 412 -26.22 17.83 -10.68
N LEU A 413 -26.15 16.58 -11.17
CA LEU A 413 -24.91 15.91 -11.55
C LEU A 413 -24.85 15.80 -13.09
N PRO A 414 -23.89 16.45 -13.77
CA PRO A 414 -23.78 16.39 -15.22
C PRO A 414 -23.51 14.95 -15.70
N ARG A 415 -24.31 14.49 -16.68
CA ARG A 415 -24.15 13.14 -17.25
C ARG A 415 -22.74 12.91 -17.82
N ASP A 416 -22.17 13.91 -18.51
CA ASP A 416 -20.85 13.81 -19.11
C ASP A 416 -19.76 13.55 -18.06
N ARG A 417 -19.90 14.12 -16.84
CA ARG A 417 -18.94 13.86 -15.75
C ARG A 417 -18.96 12.38 -15.33
N VAL A 418 -20.14 11.77 -15.21
CA VAL A 418 -20.26 10.36 -14.81
C VAL A 418 -19.84 9.43 -15.95
N ASN A 419 -20.10 9.80 -17.21
CA ASN A 419 -19.61 9.06 -18.38
C ASN A 419 -18.09 9.06 -18.45
N GLU A 420 -17.45 10.20 -18.17
CA GLU A 420 -15.98 10.32 -18.11
C GLU A 420 -15.40 9.46 -17.00
N ALA A 421 -16.02 9.47 -15.80
CA ALA A 421 -15.63 8.63 -14.68
C ALA A 421 -15.69 7.13 -15.04
N ALA A 422 -16.86 6.69 -15.49
CA ALA A 422 -17.08 5.31 -15.90
C ALA A 422 -16.16 4.90 -17.06
N GLY A 423 -15.88 5.80 -17.99
CA GLY A 423 -14.98 5.56 -19.12
C GLY A 423 -13.56 5.26 -18.67
N ARG A 424 -12.99 6.06 -17.73
CA ARG A 424 -11.67 5.77 -17.17
C ARG A 424 -11.62 4.40 -16.47
N VAL A 425 -12.65 4.07 -15.67
CA VAL A 425 -12.74 2.78 -14.97
C VAL A 425 -12.80 1.62 -15.96
N ILE A 426 -13.63 1.72 -17.01
CA ILE A 426 -13.76 0.67 -18.04
C ILE A 426 -12.44 0.50 -18.80
N ALA A 427 -11.79 1.59 -19.21
CA ALA A 427 -10.52 1.55 -19.92
C ALA A 427 -9.42 0.89 -19.06
N LEU A 428 -9.33 1.26 -17.77
CA LEU A 428 -8.40 0.66 -16.83
C LEU A 428 -8.60 -0.85 -16.70
N MET A 429 -9.85 -1.29 -16.55
CA MET A 429 -10.14 -2.72 -16.35
C MET A 429 -9.93 -3.56 -17.62
N ARG A 430 -10.15 -3.00 -18.80
CA ARG A 430 -9.77 -3.65 -20.07
C ARG A 430 -8.26 -3.78 -20.22
N TRP A 431 -7.53 -2.73 -19.88
CA TRP A 431 -6.06 -2.78 -19.89
C TRP A 431 -5.54 -3.83 -18.90
N GLN A 432 -6.06 -3.84 -17.66
CA GLN A 432 -5.69 -4.83 -16.64
C GLN A 432 -5.95 -6.27 -17.13
N GLN A 433 -7.11 -6.51 -17.76
CA GLN A 433 -7.43 -7.82 -18.32
C GLN A 433 -6.41 -8.23 -19.38
N ALA A 434 -6.06 -7.35 -20.31
CA ALA A 434 -5.07 -7.62 -21.35
C ALA A 434 -3.67 -7.89 -20.75
N ALA A 435 -3.28 -7.14 -19.71
CA ALA A 435 -2.04 -7.36 -18.98
C ALA A 435 -2.05 -8.75 -18.30
N ALA A 436 -3.13 -9.13 -17.63
CA ALA A 436 -3.27 -10.42 -16.99
C ALA A 436 -3.29 -11.60 -18.00
N GLU A 437 -3.92 -11.42 -19.17
CA GLU A 437 -3.88 -12.39 -20.27
C GLU A 437 -2.46 -12.57 -20.83
N THR A 438 -1.71 -11.48 -20.95
CA THR A 438 -0.30 -11.48 -21.40
C THR A 438 0.61 -12.16 -20.38
N ALA A 439 0.44 -11.87 -19.08
CA ALA A 439 1.18 -12.50 -18.00
C ALA A 439 0.85 -14.01 -17.86
N GLY A 440 -0.32 -14.43 -18.34
CA GLY A 440 -0.75 -15.84 -18.33
C GLY A 440 -1.31 -16.31 -16.97
N ALA A 441 -1.63 -17.59 -16.88
CA ALA A 441 -2.17 -18.17 -15.64
C ALA A 441 -1.06 -18.34 -14.60
N VAL A 442 -1.37 -18.03 -13.34
CA VAL A 442 -0.45 -18.25 -12.23
C VAL A 442 -0.39 -19.73 -11.87
N GLY A 443 0.81 -20.29 -11.88
CA GLY A 443 1.09 -21.65 -11.44
C GLY A 443 1.61 -21.71 -10.00
N PRO A 444 1.83 -22.94 -9.47
CA PRO A 444 2.37 -23.10 -8.11
C PRO A 444 3.80 -22.54 -7.93
N GLU A 445 4.58 -22.44 -9.01
CA GLU A 445 5.97 -21.93 -8.96
C GLU A 445 5.96 -20.41 -8.82
N GLU A 446 5.09 -19.72 -9.54
CA GLU A 446 4.93 -18.27 -9.46
C GLU A 446 4.34 -17.86 -8.10
N SER A 447 3.39 -18.63 -7.57
CA SER A 447 2.85 -18.39 -6.23
C SER A 447 3.92 -18.59 -5.13
N ALA A 448 4.83 -19.55 -5.31
CA ALA A 448 5.94 -19.76 -4.38
C ALA A 448 7.00 -18.63 -4.43
N ALA A 449 7.09 -17.89 -5.53
CA ALA A 449 8.00 -16.77 -5.65
C ALA A 449 7.66 -15.62 -4.68
N GLY A 450 6.38 -15.42 -4.37
CA GLY A 450 5.93 -14.45 -3.37
C GLY A 450 6.51 -14.72 -1.98
N ALA A 451 6.55 -15.99 -1.56
CA ALA A 451 7.14 -16.38 -0.27
C ALA A 451 8.65 -16.05 -0.22
N GLN A 452 9.40 -16.37 -1.28
CA GLN A 452 10.82 -16.04 -1.35
C GLN A 452 11.06 -14.53 -1.35
N ALA A 453 10.24 -13.77 -2.08
CA ALA A 453 10.36 -12.30 -2.12
C ALA A 453 10.07 -11.66 -0.75
N SER A 454 9.10 -12.19 0.02
CA SER A 454 8.83 -11.76 1.39
C SER A 454 10.01 -12.06 2.34
N GLU A 455 10.64 -13.24 2.20
CA GLU A 455 11.85 -13.58 2.96
C GLU A 455 13.03 -12.66 2.60
N ASP A 456 13.24 -12.39 1.30
CA ASP A 456 14.31 -11.52 0.82
C ASP A 456 14.10 -10.08 1.30
N LEU A 457 12.87 -9.58 1.27
CA LEU A 457 12.52 -8.26 1.83
C LEU A 457 12.76 -8.20 3.34
N SER A 458 12.29 -9.19 4.08
CA SER A 458 12.53 -9.28 5.53
C SER A 458 14.03 -9.29 5.87
N ARG A 459 14.82 -10.01 5.09
CA ARG A 459 16.27 -10.12 5.24
C ARG A 459 16.99 -8.80 4.93
N ALA A 460 16.58 -8.10 3.90
CA ALA A 460 17.14 -6.81 3.50
C ALA A 460 16.79 -5.68 4.48
N ALA A 461 15.67 -5.80 5.20
CA ALA A 461 15.15 -4.75 6.07
C ALA A 461 15.78 -4.71 7.48
N ILE A 462 16.35 -5.81 8.00
CA ILE A 462 16.88 -5.81 9.37
C ILE A 462 17.90 -4.70 9.55
N THR A 463 17.61 -3.79 10.48
CA THR A 463 18.44 -2.59 10.73
C THR A 463 19.09 -2.67 12.11
N GLN A 464 20.40 -2.53 12.20
CA GLN A 464 21.10 -2.40 13.48
C GLN A 464 21.26 -0.93 13.87
N VAL A 465 20.44 -0.50 14.83
CA VAL A 465 20.41 0.90 15.31
C VAL A 465 21.55 1.17 16.30
N ALA A 466 21.93 0.18 17.11
CA ALA A 466 23.05 0.28 18.05
C ALA A 466 23.77 -1.06 18.21
N GLY A 467 25.08 -1.00 18.48
CA GLY A 467 25.95 -2.16 18.67
C GLY A 467 27.11 -2.17 17.68
N GLU A 468 27.93 -3.24 17.73
CA GLU A 468 29.05 -3.45 16.80
C GLU A 468 28.55 -4.32 15.62
N CYS A 469 28.70 -3.84 14.39
CA CYS A 469 28.27 -4.55 13.19
C CYS A 469 29.21 -5.73 12.87
N GLY A 470 28.66 -6.78 12.23
CA GLY A 470 29.45 -7.90 11.72
C GLY A 470 30.02 -8.82 12.81
N VAL A 471 29.43 -8.83 13.99
CA VAL A 471 29.80 -9.71 15.10
C VAL A 471 28.61 -10.56 15.53
N THR A 472 28.89 -11.68 16.21
CA THR A 472 27.84 -12.46 16.88
C THR A 472 27.25 -11.64 18.03
N LEU A 473 25.93 -11.37 17.96
CA LEU A 473 25.22 -10.52 18.91
C LEU A 473 24.58 -11.30 20.07
N ALA A 474 24.37 -12.61 19.91
CA ALA A 474 23.81 -13.47 20.94
C ALA A 474 24.65 -14.70 21.18
N GLY A 475 24.78 -15.11 22.45
CA GLY A 475 25.37 -16.38 22.83
C GLY A 475 24.45 -17.57 22.52
N PRO A 476 24.93 -18.84 22.66
CA PRO A 476 24.19 -20.00 22.19
C PRO A 476 22.88 -20.28 22.96
N ARG A 477 22.72 -19.75 24.17
CA ARG A 477 21.51 -19.89 24.98
C ARG A 477 20.88 -18.54 25.26
N VAL A 478 19.61 -18.38 24.90
CA VAL A 478 18.93 -17.09 24.99
C VAL A 478 17.64 -17.15 25.81
N HIS A 479 17.38 -16.10 26.58
CA HIS A 479 16.06 -15.81 27.08
C HIS A 479 15.38 -14.85 26.11
N VAL A 480 14.08 -15.03 25.88
CA VAL A 480 13.25 -14.14 25.05
C VAL A 480 12.10 -13.59 25.89
N HIS A 481 11.91 -12.28 25.81
CA HIS A 481 10.86 -11.54 26.53
C HIS A 481 10.08 -10.65 25.56
N GLY A 482 8.80 -10.42 25.84
CA GLY A 482 7.94 -9.57 25.02
C GLY A 482 7.47 -10.29 23.75
N GLY A 483 6.88 -9.55 22.82
CA GLY A 483 6.19 -10.13 21.68
C GLY A 483 4.87 -10.83 22.05
N SER A 484 4.15 -11.29 21.06
CA SER A 484 2.94 -12.13 21.18
C SER A 484 3.32 -13.62 21.27
N VAL A 485 2.34 -14.50 21.50
CA VAL A 485 2.60 -15.96 21.47
C VAL A 485 3.02 -16.43 20.08
N PRO A 486 2.39 -16.00 18.97
CA PRO A 486 2.89 -16.32 17.63
C PRO A 486 4.33 -15.85 17.38
N ASP A 487 4.72 -14.64 17.82
CA ASP A 487 6.10 -14.15 17.70
C ASP A 487 7.09 -15.05 18.43
N TRP A 488 6.69 -15.52 19.61
CA TRP A 488 7.51 -16.45 20.40
C TRP A 488 7.73 -17.78 19.72
N ASP A 489 6.68 -18.35 19.15
CA ASP A 489 6.74 -19.63 18.45
C ASP A 489 7.60 -19.49 17.17
N ALA A 490 7.40 -18.44 16.39
CA ALA A 490 8.16 -18.16 15.17
C ALA A 490 9.65 -17.87 15.48
N PHE A 491 9.94 -16.99 16.45
CA PHE A 491 11.31 -16.72 16.88
C PHE A 491 12.02 -17.97 17.39
N THR A 492 11.32 -18.82 18.19
CA THR A 492 11.91 -20.03 18.74
C THR A 492 12.28 -21.02 17.64
N ALA A 493 11.44 -21.17 16.62
CA ALA A 493 11.73 -22.02 15.46
C ALA A 493 12.96 -21.51 14.69
N ALA A 494 12.97 -20.23 14.32
CA ALA A 494 14.07 -19.59 13.61
C ALA A 494 15.40 -19.64 14.41
N ALA A 495 15.34 -19.37 15.70
CA ALA A 495 16.48 -19.44 16.60
C ALA A 495 17.11 -20.85 16.64
N GLN A 496 16.27 -21.90 16.69
CA GLN A 496 16.73 -23.29 16.69
C GLN A 496 17.43 -23.64 15.37
N ASP A 497 16.89 -23.22 14.24
CA ASP A 497 17.47 -23.46 12.92
C ASP A 497 18.81 -22.72 12.75
N ALA A 498 18.92 -21.52 13.33
CA ALA A 498 20.17 -20.75 13.39
C ALA A 498 21.17 -21.28 14.44
N GLY A 499 20.81 -22.29 15.26
CA GLY A 499 21.67 -22.90 16.25
C GLY A 499 21.66 -22.25 17.65
N LEU A 500 20.68 -21.39 17.94
CA LEU A 500 20.40 -20.84 19.27
C LEU A 500 19.47 -21.77 20.04
N GLU A 501 19.64 -21.85 21.35
CA GLU A 501 18.74 -22.56 22.26
C GLU A 501 17.93 -21.53 23.08
N VAL A 502 16.62 -21.43 22.79
CA VAL A 502 15.70 -20.65 23.63
C VAL A 502 15.40 -21.46 24.89
N VAL A 503 15.80 -20.93 26.04
CA VAL A 503 15.70 -21.63 27.31
C VAL A 503 14.65 -21.00 28.23
N PRO A 504 14.02 -21.81 29.12
CA PRO A 504 13.12 -21.27 30.14
C PRO A 504 13.82 -20.25 31.05
N LEU A 505 13.09 -19.26 31.55
CA LEU A 505 13.62 -18.18 32.40
C LEU A 505 14.28 -18.66 33.70
N GLU A 506 14.00 -19.88 34.16
CA GLU A 506 14.58 -20.48 35.34
C GLU A 506 15.96 -21.12 35.07
N GLU A 507 16.33 -21.31 33.81
CA GLU A 507 17.61 -21.82 33.39
C GLU A 507 18.60 -20.69 33.07
N PRO A 508 19.93 -20.90 33.16
CA PRO A 508 20.87 -19.86 32.78
C PRO A 508 20.86 -19.64 31.27
N ALA A 509 20.86 -18.38 30.83
CA ALA A 509 21.08 -17.95 29.45
C ALA A 509 22.37 -17.13 29.33
N ASP A 510 22.88 -17.01 28.11
CA ASP A 510 24.05 -16.20 27.76
C ASP A 510 23.64 -14.78 27.33
N THR A 511 22.39 -14.62 26.83
CA THR A 511 21.90 -13.36 26.30
C THR A 511 20.41 -13.20 26.62
N GLU A 512 20.01 -11.99 27.07
CA GLU A 512 18.64 -11.57 27.28
C GLU A 512 18.16 -10.80 26.05
N ILE A 513 17.20 -11.36 25.30
CA ILE A 513 16.60 -10.74 24.12
C ILE A 513 15.22 -10.20 24.51
N ARG A 514 14.95 -8.95 24.16
CA ARG A 514 13.67 -8.29 24.38
C ARG A 514 13.03 -7.93 23.04
N LEU A 515 11.86 -8.49 22.73
CA LEU A 515 11.02 -8.10 21.60
C LEU A 515 10.08 -6.98 22.04
N LEU A 516 10.10 -5.86 21.32
CA LEU A 516 9.19 -4.72 21.50
C LEU A 516 8.16 -4.74 20.41
N THR A 517 6.91 -4.46 20.81
CA THR A 517 5.77 -4.27 19.92
C THR A 517 4.96 -3.07 20.39
N SER A 518 4.04 -2.57 19.57
CA SER A 518 3.12 -1.48 19.93
C SER A 518 2.31 -1.81 21.20
N ASP A 519 1.97 -3.09 21.42
CA ASP A 519 1.29 -3.57 22.64
C ASP A 519 2.26 -3.73 23.83
N SER A 520 3.56 -3.91 23.58
CA SER A 520 4.61 -4.06 24.58
C SER A 520 5.80 -3.16 24.25
N PRO A 521 5.62 -1.82 24.34
CA PRO A 521 6.53 -0.84 23.74
C PRO A 521 7.81 -0.56 24.54
N SER A 522 8.08 -1.29 25.63
CA SER A 522 9.23 -1.01 26.48
C SER A 522 9.81 -2.26 27.14
N GLY A 523 11.09 -2.23 27.42
CA GLY A 523 11.82 -3.28 28.11
C GLY A 523 13.31 -3.14 27.94
N THR A 524 14.08 -3.98 28.65
CA THR A 524 15.53 -4.01 28.63
C THR A 524 16.02 -5.42 28.36
N GLY A 525 17.21 -5.54 27.80
CA GLY A 525 17.91 -6.78 27.51
C GLY A 525 19.35 -6.51 27.09
N ASP A 526 20.12 -7.54 26.82
CA ASP A 526 21.42 -7.41 26.15
C ASP A 526 21.20 -7.02 24.68
N VAL A 527 20.15 -7.57 24.08
CA VAL A 527 19.64 -7.23 22.74
C VAL A 527 18.18 -6.81 22.85
N VAL A 528 17.83 -5.66 22.30
CA VAL A 528 16.45 -5.18 22.18
C VAL A 528 16.09 -5.09 20.70
N VAL A 529 14.98 -5.70 20.32
CA VAL A 529 14.48 -5.76 18.95
C VAL A 529 13.09 -5.16 18.91
N THR A 530 12.84 -4.20 18.03
CA THR A 530 11.48 -3.83 17.69
C THR A 530 10.97 -4.62 16.49
N LEU A 531 9.77 -5.17 16.59
CA LEU A 531 9.08 -5.84 15.48
C LEU A 531 8.22 -4.86 14.67
N ASP A 532 7.83 -3.73 15.28
CA ASP A 532 7.08 -2.63 14.67
C ASP A 532 8.02 -1.46 14.32
N GLY A 533 7.56 -0.22 14.52
CA GLY A 533 8.32 0.97 14.16
C GLY A 533 9.61 1.18 14.97
N PRO A 534 10.66 1.75 14.35
CA PRO A 534 11.97 1.93 14.98
C PRO A 534 11.94 2.90 16.17
N TRP A 535 10.93 3.77 16.26
CA TRP A 535 10.72 4.70 17.39
C TRP A 535 10.48 4.02 18.73
N LEU A 536 10.17 2.71 18.75
CA LEU A 536 10.07 1.95 20.00
C LEU A 536 11.45 1.75 20.67
N LEU A 537 12.54 2.01 19.95
CA LEU A 537 13.92 2.01 20.46
C LEU A 537 14.33 3.36 21.06
N ASP A 538 13.54 4.42 20.91
CA ASP A 538 13.86 5.75 21.40
C ASP A 538 14.09 5.76 22.92
N GLY A 539 15.27 6.22 23.31
CA GLY A 539 15.66 6.27 24.73
C GLY A 539 15.94 4.90 25.37
N ASN A 540 16.06 3.83 24.59
CA ASN A 540 16.53 2.53 25.08
C ASN A 540 18.05 2.52 25.22
N ASP A 541 18.55 1.99 26.35
CA ASP A 541 20.00 1.97 26.68
C ASP A 541 20.64 0.58 26.42
N ALA A 542 19.95 -0.35 25.72
CA ALA A 542 20.48 -1.66 25.41
C ALA A 542 21.75 -1.56 24.55
N PRO A 543 22.79 -2.38 24.82
CA PRO A 543 24.02 -2.33 24.05
C PRO A 543 23.86 -2.75 22.58
N VAL A 544 22.84 -3.55 22.27
CA VAL A 544 22.46 -3.92 20.90
C VAL A 544 20.99 -3.59 20.70
N GLN A 545 20.70 -2.86 19.62
CA GLN A 545 19.35 -2.48 19.25
C GLN A 545 19.12 -2.78 17.77
N LEU A 546 18.04 -3.52 17.47
CA LEU A 546 17.67 -3.94 16.12
C LEU A 546 16.23 -3.52 15.82
N ALA A 547 15.96 -3.16 14.57
CA ALA A 547 14.60 -2.99 14.04
C ALA A 547 14.35 -4.05 12.96
N ALA A 548 13.23 -4.76 13.06
CA ALA A 548 12.91 -5.91 12.21
C ALA A 548 11.68 -5.69 11.29
N TYR A 549 10.84 -4.71 11.56
CA TYR A 549 9.72 -4.23 10.73
C TYR A 549 8.72 -5.30 10.30
N GLY A 550 8.47 -6.32 11.11
CA GLY A 550 7.49 -7.35 10.77
C GLY A 550 7.42 -8.50 11.77
N HIS A 551 6.38 -9.33 11.57
CA HIS A 551 6.04 -10.50 12.38
C HIS A 551 6.03 -11.78 11.55
N THR A 552 6.62 -11.76 10.33
CA THR A 552 6.65 -12.91 9.42
C THR A 552 7.68 -13.94 9.83
N THR A 553 7.54 -15.18 9.36
CA THR A 553 8.55 -16.22 9.53
C THR A 553 9.91 -15.75 9.01
N GLY A 554 9.95 -15.14 7.80
CA GLY A 554 11.18 -14.61 7.19
C GLY A 554 11.84 -13.50 8.04
N THR A 555 11.04 -12.67 8.73
CA THR A 555 11.55 -11.65 9.66
C THR A 555 12.31 -12.30 10.83
N PHE A 556 11.76 -13.36 11.42
CA PHE A 556 12.41 -14.04 12.54
C PHE A 556 13.63 -14.87 12.09
N GLU A 557 13.60 -15.46 10.90
CA GLU A 557 14.74 -16.15 10.30
C GLU A 557 15.89 -15.18 10.05
N ALA A 558 15.62 -14.05 9.41
CA ALA A 558 16.60 -12.99 9.18
C ALA A 558 17.18 -12.43 10.50
N LEU A 559 16.31 -12.20 11.49
CA LEU A 559 16.71 -11.76 12.83
C LEU A 559 17.64 -12.78 13.50
N ALA A 560 17.31 -14.07 13.44
CA ALA A 560 18.13 -15.14 14.03
C ALA A 560 19.51 -15.22 13.35
N ASP A 561 19.58 -15.09 12.03
CA ASP A 561 20.83 -15.05 11.27
C ASP A 561 21.72 -13.86 11.66
N VAL A 562 21.13 -12.68 11.86
CA VAL A 562 21.84 -11.50 12.36
C VAL A 562 22.35 -11.72 13.78
N LEU A 563 21.56 -12.32 14.67
CA LEU A 563 21.97 -12.60 16.06
C LEU A 563 23.16 -13.54 16.15
N VAL A 564 23.27 -14.54 15.28
CA VAL A 564 24.42 -15.47 15.28
C VAL A 564 25.60 -14.97 14.43
N GLY A 565 25.43 -13.84 13.71
CA GLY A 565 26.47 -13.30 12.82
C GLY A 565 26.61 -14.07 11.51
N ALA A 566 25.57 -14.78 11.08
CA ALA A 566 25.51 -15.44 9.77
C ALA A 566 25.19 -14.46 8.65
N GLN A 567 24.57 -13.33 8.99
CA GLN A 567 24.21 -12.23 8.12
C GLN A 567 24.49 -10.89 8.84
N ASP A 568 24.85 -9.86 8.08
CA ASP A 568 24.86 -8.48 8.56
C ASP A 568 23.43 -7.93 8.61
N ALA A 569 23.20 -6.85 9.32
CA ALA A 569 21.95 -6.09 9.29
C ALA A 569 22.10 -4.98 8.23
N PRO A 570 21.56 -5.16 7.01
CA PRO A 570 21.85 -4.28 5.87
C PRO A 570 21.00 -3.00 5.84
N GLY A 571 19.82 -3.02 6.49
CA GLY A 571 18.85 -1.93 6.49
C GLY A 571 19.26 -0.66 7.23
#